data_73ce04153ea5bdf13253fec6a16cb53c
#
_entry.id   73ce04153ea5bdf13253fec6a16cb53c
#
_cell.length_a   1.000
_cell.length_b   1.000
_cell.length_c   1.000
_cell.angle_alpha   90.00
_cell.angle_beta   90.00
_cell.angle_gamma   90.00
#
_symmetry.space_group_name_H-M   'P 1'
#
loop_
_entity.id
_entity.type
_entity.pdbx_description
1 polymer ?
#
loop_
_entity_poly.entity_id
_entity_poly.type
_entity_poly.pdbx_seq_one_letter_code
_entity_poly.pdbx_strand_id
1 'polypeptide(L)'
;MTFNKVAASRSALATVLALAAFAVPAIAGDCTGYVVGVRPVSQYNHATGAGFLAVRSGPGSNYAQHGELYLGDEISVWDRNGSWYYVYCMSGRCTQPYWGQPTPQGWVYGKYLSIGGVCP
;
A
#
# COMPACT_ATOMS: atom_id res chain seq x y z
N MET A 1 36.55 40.50 22.99
CA MET A 1 36.14 39.93 22.68
C MET A 1 35.47 39.43 22.24
N THR A 2 35.37 39.33 22.28
CA THR A 2 34.60 38.72 22.01
C THR A 2 34.21 38.30 21.23
N PHE A 3 33.84 37.91 21.09
CA PHE A 3 33.37 37.32 20.45
C PHE A 3 32.74 37.05 19.86
N ASN A 4 32.73 37.37 20.25
CA ASN A 4 31.99 37.02 19.79
C ASN A 4 31.77 36.63 19.05
N LYS A 5 31.83 36.29 19.14
CA LYS A 5 31.43 35.69 18.53
C LYS A 5 30.88 35.03 18.27
N VAL A 6 31.25 34.74 18.48
CA VAL A 6 30.65 33.98 18.52
C VAL A 6 29.67 33.78 18.32
N ALA A 7 29.36 33.47 18.43
CA ALA A 7 28.16 33.38 18.60
C ALA A 7 27.48 33.36 17.40
N ALA A 8 27.65 33.94 16.94
CA ALA A 8 26.90 34.02 15.85
C ALA A 8 26.63 32.81 15.19
N SER A 9 27.25 32.46 15.07
CA SER A 9 26.95 31.52 14.49
C SER A 9 26.03 30.76 14.72
N ARG A 10 26.21 30.34 15.27
CA ARG A 10 25.44 29.52 15.70
C ARG A 10 24.17 29.47 15.29
N SER A 11 23.65 30.02 15.54
CA SER A 11 22.29 30.16 15.32
C SER A 11 21.80 29.77 13.98
N ALA A 12 22.10 30.43 13.13
CA ALA A 12 21.58 30.18 11.83
C ALA A 12 21.35 28.77 11.49
N LEU A 13 22.19 28.08 11.80
CA LEU A 13 22.12 26.75 11.54
C LEU A 13 20.91 26.10 11.89
N ALA A 14 20.56 26.38 13.02
CA ALA A 14 19.40 25.72 13.50
C ALA A 14 18.34 25.68 12.47
N THR A 15 18.10 26.68 11.91
CA THR A 15 17.06 26.77 10.97
C THR A 15 17.10 25.82 9.86
N VAL A 16 18.02 25.85 9.20
CA VAL A 16 18.22 24.96 8.11
C VAL A 16 17.80 23.59 8.31
N LEU A 17 18.07 23.11 9.36
CA LEU A 17 17.77 21.79 9.65
C LEU A 17 16.38 21.49 9.38
N ALA A 18 15.58 22.35 9.81
CA ALA A 18 14.19 22.13 9.66
C ALA A 18 13.90 21.69 8.26
N LEU A 19 14.50 22.24 7.40
CA LEU A 19 14.28 21.92 6.04
C LEU A 19 14.60 20.52 5.66
N ALA A 20 15.64 20.15 6.12
CA ALA A 20 16.08 18.83 5.78
C ALA A 20 14.94 17.91 6.07
N ALA A 21 14.28 18.23 7.08
CA ALA A 21 13.22 17.37 7.50
C ALA A 21 12.23 17.15 6.39
N PHE A 22 12.18 18.02 5.57
CA PHE A 22 11.22 17.90 4.54
C PHE A 22 11.44 16.71 3.71
N ALA A 23 12.53 16.38 3.70
CA ALA A 23 12.90 15.28 2.92
C ALA A 23 11.80 14.32 3.13
N VAL A 24 11.11 14.66 4.00
CA VAL A 24 10.04 13.95 4.34
C VAL A 24 9.35 13.43 3.24
N PRO A 25 9.41 14.03 2.34
CA PRO A 25 8.81 13.64 1.19
C PRO A 25 8.86 12.17 1.07
N ALA A 26 9.83 11.79 1.60
CA ALA A 26 10.10 10.41 1.60
C ALA A 26 8.84 9.69 1.99
N ILE A 27 8.10 10.33 2.74
CA ILE A 27 6.92 9.72 3.25
C ILE A 27 5.93 9.59 2.14
N ALA A 28 6.15 10.38 1.13
CA ALA A 28 5.24 10.36 0.04
C ALA A 28 5.35 8.99 -0.59
N GLY A 29 4.33 8.46 -1.03
CA GLY A 29 4.34 7.15 -1.63
C GLY A 29 3.95 6.02 -0.72
N ASP A 30 3.85 6.31 0.55
CA ASP A 30 3.43 5.26 1.47
C ASP A 30 1.92 5.13 1.45
N CYS A 31 1.42 4.57 0.39
CA CYS A 31 0.01 4.27 0.30
C CYS A 31 -0.16 2.79 0.60
N THR A 32 -0.72 2.49 1.74
CA THR A 32 -0.91 1.12 2.18
C THR A 32 -2.35 0.93 2.63
N GLY A 33 -2.74 -0.30 2.85
CA GLY A 33 -4.08 -0.56 3.30
C GLY A 33 -4.34 -2.03 3.59
N TYR A 34 -5.60 -2.32 3.78
CA TYR A 34 -6.02 -3.67 4.13
C TYR A 34 -7.20 -4.08 3.27
N VAL A 35 -7.31 -5.37 3.02
CA VAL A 35 -8.46 -5.93 2.32
C VAL A 35 -9.62 -5.98 3.28
N VAL A 36 -10.76 -5.45 2.85
CA VAL A 36 -11.98 -5.40 3.65
C VAL A 36 -13.18 -5.83 2.79
N GLY A 37 -14.29 -6.10 3.42
CA GLY A 37 -15.53 -6.32 2.69
C GLY A 37 -15.71 -7.65 1.99
N VAL A 38 -14.67 -8.45 1.90
CA VAL A 38 -14.81 -9.81 1.36
C VAL A 38 -15.12 -10.74 2.52
N ARG A 39 -15.63 -11.93 2.23
CA ARG A 39 -15.92 -12.89 3.28
C ARG A 39 -14.63 -13.41 3.90
N PRO A 40 -14.69 -13.85 5.17
CA PRO A 40 -13.50 -14.37 5.83
C PRO A 40 -13.05 -15.69 5.20
N VAL A 41 -11.80 -16.04 5.42
CA VAL A 41 -11.22 -17.26 4.85
C VAL A 41 -11.93 -18.54 5.28
N SER A 42 -12.66 -18.49 6.38
CA SER A 42 -13.44 -19.66 6.80
C SER A 42 -14.54 -19.99 5.77
N GLN A 43 -14.86 -19.05 4.92
CA GLN A 43 -15.87 -19.25 3.87
C GLN A 43 -15.24 -19.28 2.49
N TYR A 44 -13.95 -19.54 2.43
CA TYR A 44 -13.23 -19.55 1.18
C TYR A 44 -13.72 -20.64 0.22
N ASN A 45 -13.94 -20.26 -1.01
CA ASN A 45 -14.23 -21.18 -2.07
C ASN A 45 -13.86 -20.51 -3.39
N HIS A 46 -12.73 -20.92 -3.96
CA HIS A 46 -12.24 -20.31 -5.18
C HIS A 46 -13.24 -20.44 -6.32
N ALA A 47 -13.87 -21.59 -6.44
CA ALA A 47 -14.77 -21.85 -7.56
C ALA A 47 -16.00 -20.94 -7.56
N THR A 48 -16.49 -20.57 -6.40
CA THR A 48 -17.66 -19.70 -6.30
C THR A 48 -17.30 -18.23 -6.11
N GLY A 49 -16.02 -17.91 -6.02
CA GLY A 49 -15.60 -16.54 -5.82
C GLY A 49 -15.76 -16.04 -4.40
N ALA A 50 -15.88 -16.91 -3.42
CA ALA A 50 -16.12 -16.52 -2.05
C ALA A 50 -14.84 -16.52 -1.21
N GLY A 51 -14.72 -15.53 -0.34
CA GLY A 51 -13.63 -15.49 0.65
C GLY A 51 -12.31 -14.96 0.13
N PHE A 52 -12.29 -14.21 -0.95
CA PHE A 52 -11.07 -13.60 -1.45
C PHE A 52 -11.35 -12.42 -2.37
N LEU A 53 -10.32 -11.61 -2.60
CA LEU A 53 -10.34 -10.53 -3.57
C LEU A 53 -9.43 -10.94 -4.72
N ALA A 54 -9.96 -10.95 -5.92
CA ALA A 54 -9.19 -11.38 -7.09
C ALA A 54 -8.10 -10.38 -7.47
N VAL A 55 -6.92 -10.90 -7.77
CA VAL A 55 -5.79 -10.10 -8.28
C VAL A 55 -5.68 -10.41 -9.77
N ARG A 56 -5.80 -9.39 -10.59
CA ARG A 56 -5.89 -9.54 -12.04
C ARG A 56 -4.75 -8.87 -12.78
N SER A 57 -4.59 -9.26 -14.04
CA SER A 57 -3.52 -8.73 -14.88
C SER A 57 -3.80 -7.31 -15.40
N GLY A 58 -4.99 -6.82 -15.23
CA GLY A 58 -5.35 -5.48 -15.68
C GLY A 58 -6.51 -4.91 -14.88
N PRO A 59 -6.78 -3.62 -15.05
CA PRO A 59 -7.79 -2.91 -14.24
C PRO A 59 -9.22 -3.15 -14.73
N GLY A 60 -9.72 -4.33 -14.51
CA GLY A 60 -11.08 -4.68 -14.89
C GLY A 60 -11.38 -6.15 -14.62
N SER A 61 -12.66 -6.46 -14.48
CA SER A 61 -13.08 -7.81 -14.16
C SER A 61 -12.92 -8.79 -15.33
N ASN A 62 -12.67 -8.28 -16.52
CA ASN A 62 -12.46 -9.13 -17.69
C ASN A 62 -11.00 -9.54 -17.88
N TYR A 63 -10.10 -9.02 -17.05
CA TYR A 63 -8.70 -9.43 -17.12
C TYR A 63 -8.49 -10.72 -16.33
N ALA A 64 -7.51 -11.50 -16.78
CA ALA A 64 -7.24 -12.80 -16.17
C ALA A 64 -6.84 -12.65 -14.70
N GLN A 65 -7.35 -13.54 -13.88
CA GLN A 65 -6.99 -13.62 -12.48
C GLN A 65 -5.75 -14.49 -12.30
N HIS A 66 -4.80 -14.03 -11.52
CA HIS A 66 -3.59 -14.82 -11.24
C HIS A 66 -3.28 -14.92 -9.75
N GLY A 67 -4.05 -14.28 -8.91
CA GLY A 67 -3.80 -14.33 -7.47
C GLY A 67 -5.04 -14.01 -6.66
N GLU A 68 -4.87 -14.13 -5.36
CA GLU A 68 -5.93 -13.86 -4.39
C GLU A 68 -5.38 -13.10 -3.20
N LEU A 69 -6.17 -12.14 -2.71
CA LEU A 69 -5.94 -11.51 -1.42
C LEU A 69 -7.11 -11.90 -0.52
N TYR A 70 -6.89 -11.83 0.78
CA TYR A 70 -7.89 -12.30 1.74
C TYR A 70 -8.21 -11.21 2.76
N LEU A 71 -9.34 -11.35 3.43
CA LEU A 71 -9.79 -10.38 4.41
C LEU A 71 -8.67 -10.11 5.43
N GLY A 72 -8.33 -8.86 5.61
CA GLY A 72 -7.31 -8.46 6.56
C GLY A 72 -5.88 -8.44 6.03
N ASP A 73 -5.67 -8.91 4.81
CA ASP A 73 -4.32 -8.86 4.23
C ASP A 73 -3.88 -7.41 4.09
N GLU A 74 -2.62 -7.16 4.38
CA GLU A 74 -2.03 -5.84 4.22
C GLU A 74 -1.39 -5.71 2.85
N ILE A 75 -1.65 -4.57 2.19
CA ILE A 75 -1.14 -4.34 0.85
C ILE A 75 -0.52 -2.96 0.72
N SER A 76 0.31 -2.77 -0.28
CA SER A 76 0.79 -1.47 -0.67
C SER A 76 0.20 -1.12 -2.03
N VAL A 77 -0.14 0.14 -2.23
CA VAL A 77 -0.76 0.60 -3.47
C VAL A 77 0.26 1.35 -4.30
N TRP A 78 0.39 0.97 -5.55
CA TRP A 78 1.39 1.54 -6.45
C TRP A 78 0.80 2.32 -7.61
N ASP A 79 -0.43 2.04 -8.00
CA ASP A 79 -1.05 2.71 -9.12
C ASP A 79 -2.56 2.64 -8.99
N ARG A 80 -3.25 3.43 -9.79
CA ARG A 80 -4.69 3.48 -9.78
C ARG A 80 -5.22 3.78 -11.17
N ASN A 81 -6.30 3.11 -11.55
CA ASN A 81 -7.00 3.39 -12.78
C ASN A 81 -8.49 3.29 -12.47
N GLY A 82 -9.14 4.43 -12.26
CA GLY A 82 -10.55 4.47 -11.87
C GLY A 82 -10.77 3.81 -10.52
N SER A 83 -11.60 2.80 -10.51
CA SER A 83 -11.91 2.07 -9.28
C SER A 83 -10.95 0.89 -9.04
N TRP A 84 -9.95 0.74 -9.88
CA TRP A 84 -9.00 -0.37 -9.77
C TRP A 84 -7.65 0.12 -9.29
N TYR A 85 -7.02 -0.68 -8.42
CA TYR A 85 -5.74 -0.32 -7.81
C TYR A 85 -4.72 -1.42 -8.08
N TYR A 86 -3.50 -1.01 -8.41
CA TYR A 86 -2.40 -1.96 -8.57
C TYR A 86 -1.74 -2.09 -7.22
N VAL A 87 -1.75 -3.28 -6.67
CA VAL A 87 -1.29 -3.52 -5.30
C VAL A 87 -0.30 -4.67 -5.19
N TYR A 88 0.43 -4.67 -4.09
CA TYR A 88 1.34 -5.74 -3.72
C TYR A 88 0.89 -6.30 -2.39
N CYS A 89 0.88 -7.62 -2.28
CA CYS A 89 0.66 -8.28 -1.00
C CYS A 89 1.88 -8.02 -0.09
N MET A 90 1.64 -7.51 1.10
CA MET A 90 2.71 -7.26 2.05
C MET A 90 2.73 -8.29 3.17
N SER A 91 1.59 -8.62 3.72
CA SER A 91 1.51 -9.60 4.80
C SER A 91 0.11 -10.17 4.90
N GLY A 92 -0.01 -11.30 5.51
CA GLY A 92 -1.27 -11.98 5.72
C GLY A 92 -1.36 -13.27 4.93
N ARG A 93 -2.58 -13.74 4.74
CA ARG A 93 -2.79 -15.01 4.05
C ARG A 93 -2.28 -14.98 2.60
N CYS A 94 -2.19 -13.80 2.02
CA CYS A 94 -1.71 -13.66 0.65
C CYS A 94 -0.25 -14.06 0.47
N THR A 95 0.50 -14.22 1.55
CA THR A 95 1.89 -14.69 1.44
C THR A 95 1.93 -16.19 1.18
N GLN A 96 0.88 -16.91 1.60
CA GLN A 96 0.73 -18.34 1.34
C GLN A 96 -0.72 -18.59 0.96
N PRO A 97 -1.11 -18.18 -0.24
CA PRO A 97 -2.52 -18.24 -0.64
C PRO A 97 -3.03 -19.66 -0.88
N TYR A 98 -4.35 -19.77 -0.88
CA TYR A 98 -4.98 -21.05 -1.19
C TYR A 98 -4.94 -21.32 -2.69
N TRP A 99 -4.83 -20.29 -3.50
CA TRP A 99 -4.79 -20.42 -4.95
C TRP A 99 -3.97 -19.27 -5.53
N GLY A 100 -3.24 -19.57 -6.58
CA GLY A 100 -2.50 -18.54 -7.31
C GLY A 100 -1.10 -18.31 -6.77
N GLN A 101 -0.51 -17.23 -7.20
CA GLN A 101 0.88 -16.92 -6.87
C GLN A 101 1.01 -16.44 -5.43
N PRO A 102 2.09 -16.81 -4.72
CA PRO A 102 2.35 -16.29 -3.40
C PRO A 102 2.72 -14.81 -3.52
N THR A 103 2.38 -14.02 -2.51
CA THR A 103 2.60 -12.58 -2.50
C THR A 103 2.26 -11.95 -3.85
N PRO A 104 1.03 -12.09 -4.29
CA PRO A 104 0.65 -11.59 -5.61
C PRO A 104 0.72 -10.09 -5.73
N GLN A 105 0.93 -9.63 -6.95
CA GLN A 105 0.84 -8.21 -7.26
C GLN A 105 -0.01 -8.08 -8.52
N GLY A 106 -0.81 -7.06 -8.57
CA GLY A 106 -1.67 -6.83 -9.71
C GLY A 106 -2.86 -5.95 -9.36
N TRP A 107 -3.86 -5.97 -10.22
CA TRP A 107 -5.01 -5.07 -10.13
C TRP A 107 -6.14 -5.70 -9.33
N VAL A 108 -6.68 -4.92 -8.39
CA VAL A 108 -7.80 -5.35 -7.58
C VAL A 108 -8.88 -4.27 -7.54
N TYR A 109 -10.11 -4.66 -7.27
CA TYR A 109 -11.21 -3.71 -7.23
C TYR A 109 -11.16 -2.94 -5.91
N GLY A 110 -11.09 -1.62 -6.01
CA GLY A 110 -10.88 -0.76 -4.84
C GLY A 110 -11.99 -0.75 -3.81
N LYS A 111 -13.18 -1.23 -4.17
CA LYS A 111 -14.27 -1.32 -3.22
C LYS A 111 -13.88 -2.15 -2.00
N TYR A 112 -12.99 -3.09 -2.18
CA TYR A 112 -12.58 -4.01 -1.12
C TYR A 112 -11.26 -3.65 -0.46
N LEU A 113 -10.87 -2.39 -0.55
CA LEU A 113 -9.66 -1.90 0.09
C LEU A 113 -9.98 -0.76 1.04
N SER A 114 -9.31 -0.75 2.19
CA SER A 114 -9.30 0.38 3.09
C SER A 114 -7.88 0.92 3.07
N ILE A 115 -7.67 2.03 2.40
CA ILE A 115 -6.33 2.56 2.17
C ILE A 115 -6.14 3.92 2.78
N GLY A 116 -4.88 4.27 3.04
CA GLY A 116 -4.53 5.56 3.60
C GLY A 116 -3.08 5.88 3.32
N GLY A 117 -2.72 7.11 3.61
CA GLY A 117 -1.37 7.59 3.35
C GLY A 117 -1.36 8.48 2.11
N VAL A 118 -0.22 8.59 1.47
CA VAL A 118 -0.11 9.38 0.23
C VAL A 118 -0.34 8.44 -0.94
N CYS A 119 -1.50 8.54 -1.53
CA CYS A 119 -1.95 7.57 -2.53
C CYS A 119 -2.04 8.14 -3.94
N PRO A 120 -1.89 7.27 -4.94
CA PRO A 120 -2.07 7.66 -6.33
C PRO A 120 -3.48 8.16 -6.63
#